data_e418c102b7ffc963efe4fdceced6f33f
#
_entry.id   e418c102b7ffc963efe4fdceced6f33f
#
_cell.length_a   1.000
_cell.length_b   1.000
_cell.length_c   1.000
_cell.angle_alpha   90.00
_cell.angle_beta   90.00
_cell.angle_gamma   90.00
#
_symmetry.space_group_name_H-M   'P 1'
#
loop_
_entity.id
_entity.type
_entity.pdbx_description
1 polymer ?
#
loop_
_entity_poly.entity_id
_entity_poly.type
_entity_poly.pdbx_seq_one_letter_code
_entity_poly.pdbx_strand_id
1 'polypeptide(L)'
;MKEDYLITIHGTMEQDGESDSVKLMTRGSFVKRNGSFFISYKETEATGYAGCVTTVKVEDSHKVSMLRFGPAPSQLVIEKGRRHVCHYETGHGSLSLGVAADEIHSRLSDEGGTVRFSYLLDMDTAAVSRNIVTVSYTHLTLPTT
;
A
#
# COMPACT_ATOMS: atom_id res chain seq x y z
N MET A 1 -16.14 -4.57 7.83
CA MET A 1 -14.92 -3.84 8.21
C MET A 1 -15.29 -2.66 9.07
N LYS A 2 -14.67 -2.56 10.23
CA LYS A 2 -14.92 -1.45 11.15
C LYS A 2 -14.00 -0.28 10.76
N GLU A 3 -14.60 0.83 10.33
CA GLU A 3 -13.87 1.96 9.77
C GLU A 3 -13.67 3.05 10.83
N ASP A 4 -12.95 2.75 11.89
CA ASP A 4 -12.74 3.66 13.01
C ASP A 4 -11.36 4.34 12.99
N TYR A 5 -10.68 4.30 11.86
CA TYR A 5 -9.40 4.98 11.65
C TYR A 5 -9.48 5.94 10.48
N LEU A 6 -8.79 7.07 10.60
CA LEU A 6 -8.54 7.97 9.48
C LEU A 6 -7.22 7.53 8.83
N ILE A 7 -7.26 7.25 7.54
CA ILE A 7 -6.11 6.74 6.79
C ILE A 7 -5.75 7.73 5.70
N THR A 8 -4.48 8.08 5.61
CA THR A 8 -3.94 8.92 4.56
C THR A 8 -2.90 8.14 3.80
N ILE A 9 -3.05 8.05 2.49
CA ILE A 9 -2.13 7.37 1.60
C ILE A 9 -1.53 8.41 0.66
N HIS A 10 -0.21 8.46 0.57
CA HIS A 10 0.50 9.30 -0.37
C HIS A 10 1.45 8.42 -1.19
N GLY A 11 1.20 8.32 -2.47
CA GLY A 11 2.03 7.56 -3.38
C GLY A 11 2.69 8.47 -4.39
N THR A 12 3.98 8.23 -4.64
CA THR A 12 4.74 8.94 -5.67
C THR A 12 5.36 7.90 -6.59
N MET A 13 5.22 8.10 -7.89
CA MET A 13 5.82 7.25 -8.90
C MET A 13 6.80 8.08 -9.73
N GLU A 14 8.02 7.59 -9.84
CA GLU A 14 9.07 8.18 -10.66
C GLU A 14 9.36 7.27 -11.84
N GLN A 15 9.27 7.80 -13.07
CA GLN A 15 9.50 7.05 -14.28
C GLN A 15 10.03 7.98 -15.35
N ASP A 16 11.15 7.61 -15.98
CA ASP A 16 11.76 8.37 -17.09
C ASP A 16 12.01 9.84 -16.78
N GLY A 17 12.43 10.12 -15.53
CA GLY A 17 12.71 11.49 -15.09
C GLY A 17 11.48 12.30 -14.73
N GLU A 18 10.30 11.72 -14.85
CA GLU A 18 9.04 12.35 -14.47
C GLU A 18 8.52 11.77 -13.16
N SER A 19 7.74 12.55 -12.43
CA SER A 19 7.21 12.16 -11.14
C SER A 19 5.73 12.52 -11.06
N ASP A 20 4.91 11.57 -10.65
CA ASP A 20 3.49 11.76 -10.37
C ASP A 20 3.20 11.37 -8.93
N SER A 21 2.22 12.03 -8.33
CA SER A 21 1.81 11.66 -6.98
C SER A 21 0.29 11.63 -6.86
N VAL A 22 -0.18 10.78 -5.94
CA VAL A 22 -1.58 10.64 -5.57
C VAL A 22 -1.68 10.69 -4.07
N LYS A 23 -2.67 11.43 -3.57
CA LYS A 23 -2.94 11.48 -2.15
C LYS A 23 -4.41 11.18 -1.91
N LEU A 24 -4.67 10.25 -1.00
CA LEU A 24 -6.02 9.85 -0.62
C LEU A 24 -6.15 9.94 0.89
N MET A 25 -7.26 10.52 1.35
CA MET A 25 -7.62 10.53 2.75
C MET A 25 -8.98 9.85 2.87
N THR A 26 -9.08 8.82 3.69
CA THR A 26 -10.30 8.01 3.79
C THR A 26 -10.40 7.39 5.18
N ARG A 27 -11.55 6.81 5.47
CA ARG A 27 -11.73 6.02 6.68
C ARG A 27 -11.46 4.56 6.36
N GLY A 28 -10.89 3.86 7.32
CA GLY A 28 -10.60 2.45 7.15
C GLY A 28 -10.38 1.76 8.48
N SER A 29 -9.71 0.62 8.44
CA SER A 29 -9.48 -0.20 9.62
C SER A 29 -7.99 -0.44 9.84
N PHE A 30 -7.64 -0.68 11.09
CA PHE A 30 -6.32 -1.10 11.51
C PHE A 30 -6.48 -2.28 12.48
N VAL A 31 -5.78 -3.37 12.22
CA VAL A 31 -5.83 -4.56 13.08
C VAL A 31 -4.40 -5.09 13.22
N LYS A 32 -4.05 -5.47 14.43
CA LYS A 32 -2.83 -6.22 14.72
C LYS A 32 -3.20 -7.68 14.95
N ARG A 33 -2.57 -8.59 14.24
CA ARG A 33 -2.84 -10.02 14.37
C ARG A 33 -1.57 -10.83 14.11
N ASN A 34 -1.22 -11.72 15.05
CA ASN A 34 -0.06 -12.61 14.93
C ASN A 34 1.24 -11.87 14.62
N GLY A 35 1.43 -10.69 15.23
CA GLY A 35 2.63 -9.90 15.02
C GLY A 35 2.66 -9.08 13.74
N SER A 36 1.63 -9.18 12.90
CA SER A 36 1.51 -8.40 11.68
C SER A 36 0.46 -7.32 11.84
N PHE A 37 0.61 -6.23 11.09
CA PHE A 37 -0.31 -5.10 11.10
C PHE A 37 -1.05 -5.03 9.78
N PHE A 38 -2.35 -4.81 9.82
CA PHE A 38 -3.21 -4.75 8.64
C PHE A 38 -3.93 -3.41 8.61
N ILE A 39 -3.67 -2.62 7.57
CA ILE A 39 -4.33 -1.33 7.32
C ILE A 39 -5.19 -1.52 6.07
N SER A 40 -6.51 -1.40 6.21
CA SER A 40 -7.44 -1.66 5.10
C SER A 40 -8.32 -0.45 4.83
N TYR A 41 -8.55 -0.16 3.56
CA TYR A 41 -9.39 0.95 3.14
C TYR A 41 -10.04 0.64 1.80
N LYS A 42 -11.19 1.30 1.55
CA LYS A 42 -11.87 1.19 0.28
C LYS A 42 -11.25 2.15 -0.72
N GLU A 43 -10.95 1.66 -1.91
CA GLU A 43 -10.47 2.48 -3.00
C GLU A 43 -11.60 3.35 -3.55
N THR A 44 -11.24 4.46 -4.18
CA THR A 44 -12.17 5.41 -4.77
C THR A 44 -11.87 5.63 -6.25
N GLU A 45 -12.71 6.40 -6.92
CA GLU A 45 -12.47 6.77 -8.32
C GLU A 45 -11.19 7.58 -8.48
N ALA A 46 -10.78 8.31 -7.43
CA ALA A 46 -9.56 9.11 -7.46
C ALA A 46 -8.31 8.26 -7.68
N THR A 47 -8.32 7.01 -7.22
CA THR A 47 -7.19 6.09 -7.42
C THR A 47 -7.34 5.21 -8.66
N GLY A 48 -8.52 5.22 -9.28
CA GLY A 48 -8.82 4.41 -10.45
C GLY A 48 -9.30 2.99 -10.15
N TYR A 49 -9.48 2.65 -8.87
CA TYR A 49 -9.84 1.29 -8.45
C TYR A 49 -11.10 1.25 -7.59
N ALA A 50 -12.08 2.11 -7.89
CA ALA A 50 -13.35 2.13 -7.17
C ALA A 50 -13.98 0.73 -7.15
N GLY A 51 -14.54 0.35 -6.01
CA GLY A 51 -15.10 -0.99 -5.80
C GLY A 51 -14.12 -2.00 -5.23
N CYS A 52 -12.84 -1.65 -5.15
CA CYS A 52 -11.82 -2.50 -4.53
C CYS A 52 -11.57 -2.12 -3.09
N VAL A 53 -11.05 -3.07 -2.31
CA VAL A 53 -10.53 -2.85 -0.97
C VAL A 53 -9.05 -3.18 -1.00
N THR A 54 -8.23 -2.26 -0.50
CA THR A 54 -6.79 -2.46 -0.40
C THR A 54 -6.41 -2.67 1.06
N THR A 55 -5.58 -3.67 1.29
CA THR A 55 -5.00 -3.95 2.60
C THR A 55 -3.49 -3.86 2.50
N VAL A 56 -2.90 -3.07 3.37
CA VAL A 56 -1.45 -2.98 3.53
C VAL A 56 -1.10 -3.84 4.74
N LYS A 57 -0.39 -4.93 4.52
CA LYS A 57 0.08 -5.83 5.56
C LYS A 57 1.53 -5.53 5.85
N VAL A 58 1.83 -5.18 7.10
CA VAL A 58 3.20 -4.87 7.52
C VAL A 58 3.70 -5.99 8.42
N GLU A 59 4.75 -6.68 7.97
CA GLU A 59 5.38 -7.77 8.71
C GLU A 59 6.77 -7.32 9.10
N ASP A 60 6.95 -6.82 10.30
CA ASP A 60 8.21 -6.25 10.72
C ASP A 60 8.63 -5.03 9.85
N SER A 61 9.90 -4.65 9.96
CA SER A 61 10.49 -3.58 9.17
C SER A 61 11.13 -4.09 7.88
N HIS A 62 10.91 -5.36 7.50
CA HIS A 62 11.54 -5.93 6.33
C HIS A 62 10.58 -6.35 5.22
N LYS A 63 9.28 -6.41 5.49
CA LYS A 63 8.32 -6.89 4.49
C LYS A 63 6.97 -6.18 4.59
N VAL A 64 6.50 -5.68 3.48
CA VAL A 64 5.18 -5.08 3.34
C VAL A 64 4.50 -5.73 2.13
N SER A 65 3.23 -6.08 2.29
CA SER A 65 2.42 -6.60 1.17
C SER A 65 1.26 -5.65 0.93
N MET A 66 0.98 -5.34 -0.33
CA MET A 66 -0.21 -4.59 -0.74
C MET A 66 -1.14 -5.55 -1.45
N LEU A 67 -2.30 -5.76 -0.85
CA LEU A 67 -3.31 -6.69 -1.35
C LEU A 67 -4.55 -5.90 -1.77
N ARG A 68 -4.95 -6.04 -3.01
CA ARG A 68 -6.16 -5.40 -3.51
C ARG A 68 -7.17 -6.47 -3.88
N PHE A 69 -8.38 -6.34 -3.33
CA PHE A 69 -9.47 -7.27 -3.54
C PHE A 69 -10.63 -6.57 -4.23
N GLY A 70 -11.31 -7.26 -5.12
CA GLY A 70 -12.46 -6.71 -5.82
C GLY A 70 -12.36 -6.95 -7.32
N PRO A 71 -12.94 -6.04 -8.15
CA PRO A 71 -12.96 -6.22 -9.60
C PRO A 71 -11.58 -6.25 -10.26
N ALA A 72 -10.59 -5.60 -9.66
CA ALA A 72 -9.23 -5.57 -10.19
C ALA A 72 -8.24 -6.01 -9.12
N PRO A 73 -8.16 -7.31 -8.80
CA PRO A 73 -7.30 -7.80 -7.72
C PRO A 73 -5.82 -7.69 -8.08
N SER A 74 -5.00 -7.45 -7.07
CA SER A 74 -3.55 -7.47 -7.24
C SER A 74 -2.88 -7.81 -5.92
N GLN A 75 -1.62 -8.22 -6.02
CA GLN A 75 -0.79 -8.48 -4.86
C GLN A 75 0.62 -8.03 -5.19
N LEU A 76 1.14 -7.14 -4.36
CA LEU A 76 2.54 -6.72 -4.42
C LEU A 76 3.22 -7.11 -3.11
N VAL A 77 4.34 -7.77 -3.21
CA VAL A 77 5.15 -8.15 -2.05
C VAL A 77 6.45 -7.36 -2.12
N ILE A 78 6.69 -6.54 -1.11
CA ILE A 78 7.86 -5.68 -1.03
C ILE A 78 8.69 -6.18 0.16
N GLU A 79 9.80 -6.84 -0.14
CA GLU A 79 10.63 -7.46 0.88
C GLU A 79 12.08 -7.05 0.70
N LYS A 80 12.73 -6.60 1.78
CA LYS A 80 14.14 -6.22 1.74
C LYS A 80 15.00 -7.43 1.38
N GLY A 81 15.90 -7.22 0.43
CA GLY A 81 16.83 -8.26 0.01
C GLY A 81 16.25 -9.33 -0.89
N ARG A 82 15.02 -9.17 -1.36
CA ARG A 82 14.37 -10.16 -2.20
C ARG A 82 13.51 -9.52 -3.27
N ARG A 83 13.68 -9.96 -4.51
CA ARG A 83 12.82 -9.57 -5.62
C ARG A 83 11.68 -10.58 -5.75
N HIS A 84 10.45 -10.10 -5.79
CA HIS A 84 9.26 -10.92 -6.01
C HIS A 84 8.68 -10.66 -7.39
N VAL A 85 8.12 -11.70 -8.00
CA VAL A 85 7.33 -11.54 -9.22
C VAL A 85 5.87 -11.56 -8.82
N CYS A 86 5.16 -10.48 -9.10
CA CYS A 86 3.80 -10.27 -8.65
C CYS A 86 2.85 -10.06 -9.83
N HIS A 87 1.60 -10.49 -9.67
CA HIS A 87 0.55 -10.23 -10.63
C HIS A 87 -0.17 -8.93 -10.32
N TYR A 88 -0.38 -8.12 -11.34
CA TYR A 88 -1.02 -6.83 -11.22
C TYR A 88 -2.11 -6.67 -12.27
N GLU A 89 -3.35 -6.50 -11.81
CA GLU A 89 -4.49 -6.26 -12.68
C GLU A 89 -4.62 -4.76 -12.97
N THR A 90 -4.65 -4.41 -14.25
CA THR A 90 -4.71 -3.00 -14.67
C THR A 90 -6.09 -2.57 -15.14
N GLY A 91 -7.06 -3.50 -15.25
CA GLY A 91 -8.35 -3.25 -15.89
C GLY A 91 -8.29 -3.47 -17.40
N HIS A 92 -7.11 -3.56 -17.99
CA HIS A 92 -6.91 -3.86 -19.41
C HIS A 92 -6.12 -5.15 -19.61
N GLY A 93 -5.96 -5.93 -18.56
CA GLY A 93 -5.23 -7.20 -18.59
C GLY A 93 -4.31 -7.31 -17.37
N SER A 94 -3.68 -8.47 -17.24
CA SER A 94 -2.78 -8.78 -16.14
C SER A 94 -1.33 -8.61 -16.59
N LEU A 95 -0.53 -8.07 -15.69
CA LEU A 95 0.92 -7.95 -15.87
C LEU A 95 1.64 -8.73 -14.79
N SER A 96 2.79 -9.29 -15.14
CA SER A 96 3.73 -9.85 -14.16
C SER A 96 4.87 -8.84 -13.99
N LEU A 97 5.04 -8.37 -12.77
CA LEU A 97 6.04 -7.34 -12.45
C LEU A 97 7.02 -7.86 -11.42
N GLY A 98 8.30 -7.52 -11.60
CA GLY A 98 9.30 -7.72 -10.57
C GLY A 98 9.22 -6.57 -9.58
N VAL A 99 9.24 -6.89 -8.29
CA VAL A 99 9.13 -5.93 -7.21
C VAL A 99 10.31 -6.12 -6.26
N ALA A 100 11.12 -5.09 -6.13
CA ALA A 100 12.28 -5.11 -5.23
C ALA A 100 12.21 -3.94 -4.26
N ALA A 101 12.29 -4.23 -2.97
CA ALA A 101 12.24 -3.19 -1.94
C ALA A 101 13.50 -2.33 -1.99
N ASP A 102 13.31 -1.04 -1.79
CA ASP A 102 14.38 -0.06 -1.61
C ASP A 102 14.50 0.26 -0.11
N GLU A 103 13.44 0.82 0.47
CA GLU A 103 13.41 1.14 1.90
C GLU A 103 12.06 0.80 2.50
N ILE A 104 12.07 0.40 3.78
CA ILE A 104 10.86 0.20 4.57
C ILE A 104 11.11 0.78 5.95
N HIS A 105 10.25 1.72 6.36
CA HIS A 105 10.27 2.31 7.69
C HIS A 105 8.87 2.26 8.27
N SER A 106 8.73 1.75 9.48
CA SER A 106 7.42 1.67 10.13
C SER A 106 7.50 2.09 11.59
N ARG A 107 6.46 2.78 12.02
CA ARG A 107 6.24 3.16 13.41
C ARG A 107 4.74 3.07 13.65
N LEU A 108 4.31 1.94 14.19
CA LEU A 108 2.90 1.57 14.27
C LEU A 108 2.48 1.32 15.71
N SER A 109 1.30 1.80 16.07
CA SER A 109 0.67 1.53 17.37
C SER A 109 -0.85 1.47 17.17
N ASP A 110 -1.59 1.07 18.21
CA ASP A 110 -3.05 0.96 18.14
C ASP A 110 -3.71 2.32 17.94
N GLU A 111 -3.10 3.39 18.38
CA GLU A 111 -3.67 4.75 18.29
C GLU A 111 -3.38 5.42 16.97
N GLY A 112 -2.27 5.06 16.34
CA GLY A 112 -1.86 5.66 15.10
C GLY A 112 -0.44 5.28 14.73
N GLY A 113 -0.05 5.65 13.53
CA GLY A 113 1.30 5.39 13.08
C GLY A 113 1.48 5.69 11.61
N THR A 114 2.68 5.37 11.13
CA THR A 114 3.07 5.59 9.75
C THR A 114 3.95 4.45 9.28
N VAL A 115 3.68 3.96 8.07
CA VAL A 115 4.59 3.09 7.35
C VAL A 115 4.96 3.77 6.04
N ARG A 116 6.26 3.85 5.77
CA ARG A 116 6.77 4.38 4.52
C ARG A 116 7.63 3.31 3.87
N PHE A 117 7.36 3.02 2.62
CA PHE A 117 8.14 2.03 1.87
C PHE A 117 8.31 2.49 0.43
N SER A 118 9.46 2.14 -0.13
CA SER A 118 9.73 2.40 -1.52
C SER A 118 10.22 1.13 -2.19
N TYR A 119 9.91 1.01 -3.48
CA TYR A 119 10.24 -0.18 -4.24
C TYR A 119 10.40 0.15 -5.72
N LEU A 120 11.15 -0.71 -6.39
CA LEU A 120 11.34 -0.64 -7.82
C LEU A 120 10.45 -1.67 -8.49
N LEU A 121 9.76 -1.25 -9.53
CA LEU A 121 9.03 -2.14 -10.42
C LEU A 121 9.85 -2.35 -11.68
N ASP A 122 9.92 -3.60 -12.13
CA ASP A 122 10.57 -3.92 -13.40
C ASP A 122 9.70 -4.88 -14.21
N MET A 123 9.88 -4.84 -15.54
CA MET A 123 9.30 -5.78 -16.48
C MET A 123 10.46 -6.44 -17.22
N ASP A 124 10.58 -7.76 -17.09
CA ASP A 124 11.65 -8.51 -17.73
C ASP A 124 13.03 -7.90 -17.46
N THR A 125 13.27 -7.54 -16.18
CA THR A 125 14.51 -6.93 -15.69
C THR A 125 14.77 -5.50 -16.17
N ALA A 126 13.95 -4.95 -17.06
CA ALA A 126 14.04 -3.54 -17.42
C ALA A 126 13.32 -2.69 -16.38
N ALA A 127 14.01 -1.75 -15.74
CA ALA A 127 13.43 -0.90 -14.73
C ALA A 127 12.31 -0.03 -15.33
N VAL A 128 11.12 -0.05 -14.71
CA VAL A 128 9.96 0.71 -15.18
C VAL A 128 9.73 1.94 -14.31
N SER A 129 9.70 1.75 -12.98
CA SER A 129 9.41 2.86 -12.07
C SER A 129 9.98 2.64 -10.69
N ARG A 130 10.14 3.76 -9.97
CA ARG A 130 10.40 3.77 -8.53
C ARG A 130 9.15 4.32 -7.86
N ASN A 131 8.69 3.62 -6.84
CA ASN A 131 7.45 3.96 -6.15
C ASN A 131 7.72 4.19 -4.68
N ILE A 132 7.17 5.29 -4.15
CA ILE A 132 7.30 5.63 -2.73
C ILE A 132 5.88 5.75 -2.19
N VAL A 133 5.57 4.98 -1.15
CA VAL A 133 4.24 4.97 -0.55
C VAL A 133 4.37 5.29 0.93
N THR A 134 3.59 6.24 1.40
CA THR A 134 3.47 6.56 2.81
C THR A 134 2.03 6.37 3.24
N VAL A 135 1.81 5.51 4.20
CA VAL A 135 0.49 5.26 4.78
C VAL A 135 0.51 5.68 6.22
N SER A 136 -0.35 6.63 6.58
CA SER A 136 -0.51 7.11 7.95
C SER A 136 -1.93 6.81 8.40
N TYR A 137 -2.10 6.47 9.66
CA TYR A 137 -3.42 6.20 10.21
C TYR A 137 -3.52 6.73 11.64
N THR A 138 -4.73 7.15 12.02
CA THR A 138 -5.02 7.67 13.36
C THR A 138 -6.38 7.14 13.80
N HIS A 139 -6.44 6.62 15.02
CA HIS A 139 -7.71 6.16 15.58
C HIS A 139 -8.65 7.33 15.79
N LEU A 140 -9.88 7.18 15.30
CA LEU A 140 -10.91 8.20 15.48
C LEU A 140 -11.64 7.94 16.80
N THR A 141 -11.54 8.90 17.72
CA THR A 141 -12.26 8.82 18.98
C THR A 141 -13.44 9.77 18.91
N LEU A 142 -14.61 9.29 19.31
CA LEU A 142 -15.77 10.13 19.43
C LEU A 142 -15.62 10.99 20.69
N PRO A 143 -15.94 12.28 20.63
CA PRO A 143 -15.91 13.08 21.84
C PRO A 143 -16.94 12.54 22.84
N THR A 144 -16.50 12.33 24.05
CA THR A 144 -17.38 11.98 25.15
C THR A 144 -17.93 13.26 25.76
N THR A 145 -19.20 13.43 25.68
CA THR A 145 -19.88 14.54 26.33
C THR A 145 -20.66 14.06 27.54
#